data_1692a9476d56d3f998393950fd37d39b
#
_entry.id   1692a9476d56d3f998393950fd37d39b
#
_cell.length_a   1.000
_cell.length_b   1.000
_cell.length_c   1.000
_cell.angle_alpha   90.00
_cell.angle_beta   90.00
_cell.angle_gamma   90.00
#
_symmetry.space_group_name_H-M   'P 1'
#
loop_
_entity.id
_entity.type
_entity.pdbx_description
1 polymer ?
#
loop_
_entity_poly.entity_id
_entity_poly.type
_entity_poly.pdbx_seq_one_letter_code
_entity_poly.pdbx_strand_id
1 'polypeptide(L)'
;LSLHALFRSRQFRTSIGVLWATENLGISSVYPLGKYFAWGETECKTSYGWDSYTLGKGTYNTLTKYCLDSKYGIVDGLFGLASEDDIATLTLGKEWHIPSKKNMEELLSYCSWKVEVQEGIYGWRVTGPNGKSIYLAAAGSASGNRVAGIGEFGRYWTSTLYEEGSYSAYNLRFNQSTYKLVGDTRFYG
;
A
#
# COMPACT_ATOMS: atom_id res chain seq x y z
N LEU A 1 -19.32 13.77 15.45
CA LEU A 1 -19.79 12.79 14.46
C LEU A 1 -18.65 11.80 14.23
N SER A 2 -18.87 10.56 14.67
CA SER A 2 -17.86 9.50 14.69
C SER A 2 -17.43 9.13 13.28
N LEU A 3 -16.11 9.10 13.01
CA LEU A 3 -15.51 8.62 11.75
C LEU A 3 -16.01 7.20 11.35
N HIS A 4 -16.48 6.40 12.30
CA HIS A 4 -17.00 5.05 12.08
C HIS A 4 -18.29 5.00 11.23
N ALA A 5 -19.07 6.07 11.19
CA ALA A 5 -20.34 6.09 10.46
C ALA A 5 -20.17 6.35 8.96
N LEU A 6 -19.12 7.05 8.55
CA LEU A 6 -18.86 7.37 7.14
C LEU A 6 -18.28 6.18 6.34
N PHE A 7 -17.50 5.31 6.98
CA PHE A 7 -16.89 4.15 6.32
C PHE A 7 -17.87 3.00 6.05
N ARG A 8 -18.95 2.85 6.83
CA ARG A 8 -19.92 1.76 6.65
C ARG A 8 -20.85 1.90 5.45
N SER A 9 -21.04 3.09 4.90
CA SER A 9 -22.04 3.32 3.84
C SER A 9 -21.53 3.14 2.41
N ARG A 10 -20.21 3.02 2.20
CA ARG A 10 -19.57 2.89 0.87
C ARG A 10 -18.59 1.70 0.83
N GLN A 11 -19.10 0.48 1.03
CA GLN A 11 -18.25 -0.71 0.98
C GLN A 11 -18.15 -1.23 -0.44
N PHE A 12 -16.92 -1.29 -0.97
CA PHE A 12 -16.57 -2.02 -2.18
C PHE A 12 -16.23 -3.46 -1.80
N ARG A 13 -16.80 -4.45 -2.52
CA ARG A 13 -16.50 -5.88 -2.31
C ARG A 13 -16.00 -6.51 -3.59
N THR A 14 -14.98 -7.34 -3.47
CA THR A 14 -14.57 -8.28 -4.50
C THR A 14 -15.48 -9.51 -4.52
N SER A 15 -15.30 -10.41 -5.49
CA SER A 15 -16.12 -11.61 -5.67
C SER A 15 -16.14 -12.55 -4.46
N ILE A 16 -15.06 -12.64 -3.69
CA ILE A 16 -14.93 -13.47 -2.49
C ILE A 16 -15.23 -12.72 -1.18
N GLY A 17 -15.74 -11.51 -1.26
CA GLY A 17 -16.29 -10.82 -0.10
C GLY A 17 -15.32 -9.92 0.66
N VAL A 18 -14.08 -9.72 0.18
CA VAL A 18 -13.14 -8.76 0.77
C VAL A 18 -13.69 -7.34 0.67
N LEU A 19 -13.70 -6.64 1.80
CA LEU A 19 -14.09 -5.24 1.87
C LEU A 19 -12.87 -4.34 1.69
N TRP A 20 -13.00 -3.34 0.84
CA TRP A 20 -11.95 -2.35 0.59
C TRP A 20 -12.36 -0.98 1.11
N ALA A 21 -11.40 -0.25 1.66
CA ALA A 21 -11.58 1.17 1.95
C ALA A 21 -11.75 1.94 0.63
N THR A 22 -12.58 2.97 0.66
CA THR A 22 -12.86 3.80 -0.53
C THR A 22 -11.86 4.93 -0.71
N GLU A 23 -10.98 5.13 0.26
CA GLU A 23 -10.02 6.23 0.30
C GLU A 23 -8.67 5.72 0.82
N ASN A 24 -7.59 6.41 0.42
CA ASN A 24 -6.25 6.16 0.94
C ASN A 24 -6.16 6.54 2.43
N LEU A 25 -5.29 5.86 3.17
CA LEU A 25 -5.07 6.15 4.58
C LEU A 25 -4.53 7.57 4.77
N GLY A 26 -5.10 8.27 5.76
CA GLY A 26 -4.66 9.60 6.16
C GLY A 26 -5.03 10.73 5.20
N ILE A 27 -6.04 10.54 4.34
CA ILE A 27 -6.60 11.63 3.54
C ILE A 27 -7.06 12.78 4.46
N SER A 28 -6.67 13.98 4.10
CA SER A 28 -7.02 15.23 4.78
C SER A 28 -6.81 16.42 3.85
N SER A 29 -7.18 17.62 4.27
CA SER A 29 -6.89 18.84 3.51
C SER A 29 -5.39 19.09 3.29
N VAL A 30 -4.52 18.58 4.16
CA VAL A 30 -3.05 18.64 4.04
C VAL A 30 -2.50 17.51 3.17
N TYR A 31 -3.16 16.35 3.18
CA TYR A 31 -2.77 15.15 2.42
C TYR A 31 -3.92 14.68 1.55
N PRO A 32 -4.26 15.39 0.46
CA PRO A 32 -5.45 15.09 -0.35
C PRO A 32 -5.37 13.73 -1.06
N LEU A 33 -4.17 13.17 -1.24
CA LEU A 33 -3.94 11.85 -1.83
C LEU A 33 -3.64 10.75 -0.77
N GLY A 34 -3.74 11.08 0.52
CA GLY A 34 -3.35 10.23 1.63
C GLY A 34 -1.91 10.43 2.07
N LYS A 35 -1.52 9.72 3.11
CA LYS A 35 -0.15 9.72 3.64
C LYS A 35 0.69 8.63 3.01
N TYR A 36 2.01 8.81 3.02
CA TYR A 36 2.99 7.85 2.52
C TYR A 36 3.59 7.09 3.71
N PHE A 37 3.71 5.77 3.56
CA PHE A 37 4.28 4.88 4.58
C PHE A 37 5.27 3.94 3.92
N ALA A 38 6.46 3.80 4.48
CA ALA A 38 7.35 2.73 4.09
C ALA A 38 6.77 1.37 4.55
N TRP A 39 7.11 0.30 3.88
CA TRP A 39 6.52 -1.01 4.14
C TRP A 39 6.79 -1.49 5.58
N GLY A 40 5.73 -1.80 6.33
CA GLY A 40 5.80 -2.22 7.73
C GLY A 40 6.08 -1.07 8.71
N GLU A 41 6.10 0.18 8.26
CA GLU A 41 6.16 1.34 9.14
C GLU A 41 4.77 1.96 9.35
N THR A 42 4.51 2.41 10.55
CA THR A 42 3.20 2.91 10.99
C THR A 42 3.17 4.43 11.16
N GLU A 43 4.30 5.08 10.96
CA GLU A 43 4.43 6.53 10.98
C GLU A 43 4.93 7.05 9.62
N CYS A 44 4.35 8.16 9.17
CA CYS A 44 4.89 8.89 8.04
C CYS A 44 6.10 9.72 8.48
N LYS A 45 7.05 9.90 7.56
CA LYS A 45 8.32 10.56 7.84
C LYS A 45 8.70 11.57 6.75
N THR A 46 9.71 12.35 6.99
CA THR A 46 10.19 13.41 6.08
C THR A 46 11.26 12.92 5.11
N SER A 47 11.85 11.74 5.35
CA SER A 47 12.84 11.13 4.48
C SER A 47 12.61 9.62 4.37
N TYR A 48 12.66 9.10 3.15
CA TYR A 48 12.42 7.69 2.80
C TYR A 48 13.68 7.12 2.15
N GLY A 49 14.43 6.35 2.92
CA GLY A 49 15.68 5.70 2.52
C GLY A 49 16.03 4.60 3.50
N TRP A 50 17.08 3.83 3.19
CA TRP A 50 17.54 2.78 4.10
C TRP A 50 18.04 3.36 5.44
N ASP A 51 18.65 4.52 5.42
CA ASP A 51 19.14 5.26 6.58
C ASP A 51 18.03 5.68 7.57
N SER A 52 16.81 5.83 7.06
CA SER A 52 15.62 6.20 7.84
C SER A 52 14.62 5.04 8.03
N TYR A 53 14.88 3.87 7.45
CA TYR A 53 13.99 2.71 7.54
C TYR A 53 14.12 2.00 8.89
N THR A 54 13.04 1.96 9.67
CA THR A 54 13.05 1.52 11.07
C THR A 54 13.20 0.00 11.26
N LEU A 55 12.80 -0.81 10.25
CA LEU A 55 12.95 -2.26 10.28
C LEU A 55 14.30 -2.72 9.69
N GLY A 56 15.31 -1.86 9.74
CA GLY A 56 16.70 -2.10 9.32
C GLY A 56 17.65 -1.20 10.08
N LYS A 57 18.97 -1.37 9.83
CA LYS A 57 20.04 -0.58 10.44
C LYS A 57 20.86 0.17 9.38
N GLY A 58 20.15 0.90 8.51
CA GLY A 58 20.76 1.82 7.55
C GLY A 58 21.07 1.25 6.16
N THR A 59 20.91 -0.07 5.93
CA THR A 59 21.17 -0.69 4.62
C THR A 59 20.21 -1.86 4.34
N TYR A 60 20.11 -2.27 3.07
CA TYR A 60 19.24 -3.36 2.62
C TYR A 60 19.59 -4.74 3.21
N ASN A 61 20.80 -4.91 3.71
CA ASN A 61 21.33 -6.17 4.29
C ASN A 61 21.49 -6.12 5.81
N THR A 62 20.83 -5.18 6.48
CA THR A 62 20.83 -5.07 7.94
C THR A 62 19.40 -5.08 8.51
N LEU A 63 18.51 -5.84 7.86
CA LEU A 63 17.12 -5.97 8.27
C LEU A 63 16.99 -6.59 9.66
N THR A 64 16.08 -6.07 10.45
CA THR A 64 15.81 -6.51 11.84
C THR A 64 14.49 -7.26 11.97
N LYS A 65 13.60 -7.15 10.96
CA LYS A 65 12.29 -7.83 10.92
C LYS A 65 11.88 -8.13 9.46
N TYR A 66 11.07 -9.18 9.28
CA TYR A 66 10.61 -9.67 7.97
C TYR A 66 11.78 -10.03 7.06
N CYS A 67 12.63 -10.91 7.53
CA CYS A 67 13.82 -11.37 6.81
C CYS A 67 13.80 -12.90 6.65
N LEU A 68 13.90 -13.38 5.41
CA LEU A 68 13.86 -14.81 5.07
C LEU A 68 15.26 -15.39 4.77
N ASP A 69 16.28 -14.53 4.59
CA ASP A 69 17.63 -14.96 4.20
C ASP A 69 18.66 -14.11 4.96
N SER A 70 19.58 -14.81 5.63
CA SER A 70 20.62 -14.20 6.48
C SER A 70 21.53 -13.20 5.77
N LYS A 71 21.62 -13.23 4.43
CA LYS A 71 22.35 -12.22 3.65
C LYS A 71 21.71 -10.82 3.70
N TYR A 72 20.42 -10.72 4.14
CA TYR A 72 19.70 -9.47 4.26
C TYR A 72 19.51 -9.00 5.71
N GLY A 73 19.79 -9.85 6.71
CA GLY A 73 19.65 -9.47 8.11
C GLY A 73 19.30 -10.62 9.05
N ILE A 74 18.54 -10.30 10.11
CA ILE A 74 18.12 -11.28 11.12
C ILE A 74 16.93 -12.06 10.58
N VAL A 75 17.11 -13.36 10.36
CA VAL A 75 16.05 -14.25 9.87
C VAL A 75 15.01 -14.47 10.97
N ASP A 76 13.76 -14.12 10.67
CA ASP A 76 12.60 -14.33 11.55
C ASP A 76 11.48 -15.17 10.89
N GLY A 77 11.59 -15.47 9.59
CA GLY A 77 10.62 -16.28 8.85
C GLY A 77 9.26 -15.61 8.62
N LEU A 78 9.10 -14.33 8.97
CA LEU A 78 7.86 -13.62 8.79
C LEU A 78 7.70 -13.19 7.32
N PHE A 79 6.62 -13.62 6.69
CA PHE A 79 6.35 -13.37 5.28
C PHE A 79 5.33 -12.27 5.01
N GLY A 80 4.58 -11.87 6.00
CA GLY A 80 3.56 -10.82 5.93
C GLY A 80 3.54 -9.95 7.17
N LEU A 81 3.01 -8.74 7.05
CA LEU A 81 2.93 -7.78 8.14
C LEU A 81 2.15 -8.34 9.32
N ALA A 82 2.72 -8.25 10.49
CA ALA A 82 2.03 -8.45 11.76
C ALA A 82 1.12 -7.24 12.07
N SER A 83 0.11 -7.43 12.92
CA SER A 83 -0.88 -6.38 13.21
C SER A 83 -0.29 -5.11 13.80
N GLU A 84 0.81 -5.23 14.54
CA GLU A 84 1.53 -4.09 15.12
C GLU A 84 2.30 -3.23 14.09
N ASP A 85 2.58 -3.79 12.90
CA ASP A 85 3.27 -3.11 11.81
C ASP A 85 2.32 -2.80 10.63
N ASP A 86 1.03 -3.07 10.80
CA ASP A 86 0.01 -2.81 9.79
C ASP A 86 -0.75 -1.51 10.14
N ILE A 87 -0.42 -0.43 9.42
CA ILE A 87 -1.02 0.88 9.67
C ILE A 87 -2.54 0.90 9.47
N ALA A 88 -3.11 0.06 8.59
CA ALA A 88 -4.56 -0.03 8.44
C ALA A 88 -5.20 -0.65 9.69
N THR A 89 -4.61 -1.71 10.25
CA THR A 89 -5.03 -2.32 11.52
C THR A 89 -4.99 -1.30 12.66
N LEU A 90 -3.90 -0.55 12.77
CA LEU A 90 -3.71 0.42 13.87
C LEU A 90 -4.64 1.63 13.74
N THR A 91 -4.93 2.07 12.52
CA THR A 91 -5.73 3.28 12.28
C THR A 91 -7.23 3.00 12.23
N LEU A 92 -7.64 1.90 11.59
CA LEU A 92 -9.04 1.58 11.30
C LEU A 92 -9.61 0.49 12.19
N GLY A 93 -8.77 -0.19 12.97
CA GLY A 93 -9.14 -1.29 13.86
C GLY A 93 -8.83 -2.67 13.28
N LYS A 94 -8.86 -3.68 14.14
CA LYS A 94 -8.39 -5.05 13.87
C LYS A 94 -9.09 -5.79 12.72
N GLU A 95 -10.23 -5.30 12.26
CA GLU A 95 -10.95 -5.85 11.10
C GLU A 95 -10.37 -5.35 9.75
N TRP A 96 -9.43 -4.41 9.80
CA TRP A 96 -8.77 -3.82 8.65
C TRP A 96 -7.30 -4.20 8.62
N HIS A 97 -6.76 -4.38 7.42
CA HIS A 97 -5.35 -4.64 7.18
C HIS A 97 -4.92 -4.12 5.82
N ILE A 98 -3.65 -3.88 5.64
CA ILE A 98 -3.06 -3.65 4.31
C ILE A 98 -3.33 -4.90 3.46
N PRO A 99 -3.87 -4.78 2.24
CA PRO A 99 -4.24 -5.94 1.43
C PRO A 99 -3.04 -6.84 1.16
N SER A 100 -3.22 -8.15 1.30
CA SER A 100 -2.19 -9.12 0.91
C SER A 100 -1.98 -9.17 -0.62
N LYS A 101 -0.87 -9.77 -1.07
CA LYS A 101 -0.66 -10.09 -2.49
C LYS A 101 -1.89 -10.78 -3.08
N LYS A 102 -2.44 -11.78 -2.38
CA LYS A 102 -3.64 -12.52 -2.80
C LYS A 102 -4.87 -11.61 -2.96
N ASN A 103 -5.10 -10.67 -2.04
CA ASN A 103 -6.20 -9.71 -2.16
C ASN A 103 -6.03 -8.81 -3.39
N MET A 104 -4.80 -8.37 -3.69
CA MET A 104 -4.52 -7.58 -4.89
C MET A 104 -4.67 -8.40 -6.18
N GLU A 105 -4.25 -9.67 -6.19
CA GLU A 105 -4.45 -10.59 -7.32
C GLU A 105 -5.94 -10.80 -7.60
N GLU A 106 -6.75 -10.89 -6.55
CA GLU A 106 -8.20 -10.94 -6.65
C GLU A 106 -8.78 -9.66 -7.27
N LEU A 107 -8.33 -8.49 -6.81
CA LEU A 107 -8.73 -7.20 -7.36
C LEU A 107 -8.40 -7.11 -8.85
N LEU A 108 -7.20 -7.57 -9.24
CA LEU A 108 -6.75 -7.58 -10.64
C LEU A 108 -7.56 -8.55 -11.52
N SER A 109 -7.99 -9.69 -10.98
CA SER A 109 -8.60 -10.78 -11.73
C SER A 109 -10.12 -10.61 -11.91
N TYR A 110 -10.82 -10.05 -10.91
CA TYR A 110 -12.29 -10.05 -10.86
C TYR A 110 -12.94 -8.69 -10.99
N CYS A 111 -12.15 -7.61 -11.02
CA CYS A 111 -12.68 -6.26 -11.16
C CYS A 111 -12.40 -5.69 -12.55
N SER A 112 -13.26 -4.80 -13.01
CA SER A 112 -13.02 -4.02 -14.21
C SER A 112 -12.23 -2.74 -13.86
N TRP A 113 -11.29 -2.38 -14.70
CA TRP A 113 -10.38 -1.26 -14.50
C TRP A 113 -10.57 -0.23 -15.60
N LYS A 114 -10.80 1.01 -15.23
CA LYS A 114 -10.98 2.13 -16.15
C LYS A 114 -10.16 3.33 -15.71
N VAL A 115 -9.34 3.88 -16.61
CA VAL A 115 -8.64 5.14 -16.35
C VAL A 115 -9.65 6.26 -16.16
N GLU A 116 -9.44 7.07 -15.14
CA GLU A 116 -10.29 8.20 -14.80
C GLU A 116 -9.45 9.33 -14.21
N VAL A 117 -9.97 10.56 -14.30
CA VAL A 117 -9.38 11.74 -13.62
C VAL A 117 -10.38 12.21 -12.58
N GLN A 118 -9.93 12.32 -11.32
CA GLN A 118 -10.69 12.92 -10.23
C GLN A 118 -9.88 14.07 -9.64
N GLU A 119 -10.52 15.23 -9.47
CA GLU A 119 -9.88 16.45 -8.92
C GLU A 119 -8.54 16.81 -9.59
N GLY A 120 -8.44 16.58 -10.91
CA GLY A 120 -7.24 16.85 -11.70
C GLY A 120 -6.14 15.80 -11.60
N ILE A 121 -6.30 14.78 -10.78
CA ILE A 121 -5.36 13.66 -10.65
C ILE A 121 -5.89 12.45 -11.41
N TYR A 122 -5.04 11.88 -12.24
CA TYR A 122 -5.35 10.63 -12.93
C TYR A 122 -5.23 9.43 -11.97
N GLY A 123 -5.98 8.40 -12.25
CA GLY A 123 -5.94 7.14 -11.52
C GLY A 123 -6.77 6.06 -12.22
N TRP A 124 -7.06 5.01 -11.51
CA TRP A 124 -7.90 3.92 -11.97
C TRP A 124 -9.15 3.78 -11.11
N ARG A 125 -10.31 3.85 -11.76
CA ARG A 125 -11.55 3.38 -11.16
C ARG A 125 -11.59 1.86 -11.29
N VAL A 126 -11.65 1.19 -10.15
CA VAL A 126 -11.74 -0.28 -10.07
C VAL A 126 -13.13 -0.62 -9.62
N THR A 127 -13.89 -1.34 -10.46
CA THR A 127 -15.30 -1.70 -10.22
C THR A 127 -15.42 -3.18 -10.01
N GLY A 128 -15.96 -3.56 -8.87
CA GLY A 128 -16.19 -4.95 -8.49
C GLY A 128 -17.47 -5.56 -9.10
N PRO A 129 -17.65 -6.86 -8.98
CA PRO A 129 -18.84 -7.58 -9.47
C PRO A 129 -20.16 -7.07 -8.88
N ASN A 130 -20.14 -6.44 -7.72
CA ASN A 130 -21.32 -5.84 -7.08
C ASN A 130 -21.68 -4.44 -7.63
N GLY A 131 -20.99 -3.96 -8.67
CA GLY A 131 -21.18 -2.65 -9.29
C GLY A 131 -20.64 -1.46 -8.50
N LYS A 132 -20.09 -1.65 -7.30
CA LYS A 132 -19.42 -0.61 -6.52
C LYS A 132 -17.97 -0.47 -6.95
N SER A 133 -17.38 0.70 -6.72
CA SER A 133 -16.02 1.00 -7.15
C SER A 133 -15.21 1.73 -6.10
N ILE A 134 -13.90 1.56 -6.19
CA ILE A 134 -12.90 2.41 -5.53
C ILE A 134 -12.12 3.18 -6.59
N TYR A 135 -11.48 4.26 -6.17
CA TYR A 135 -10.56 5.02 -7.01
C TYR A 135 -9.15 4.92 -6.45
N LEU A 136 -8.23 4.46 -7.27
CA LEU A 136 -6.80 4.38 -6.95
C LEU A 136 -6.10 5.53 -7.65
N ALA A 137 -5.78 6.58 -6.91
CA ALA A 137 -5.11 7.77 -7.45
C ALA A 137 -3.66 7.48 -7.87
N ALA A 138 -3.18 8.11 -8.93
CA ALA A 138 -1.75 8.16 -9.24
C ALA A 138 -1.04 9.09 -8.24
N ALA A 139 -0.89 8.61 -7.02
CA ALA A 139 -0.34 9.36 -5.90
C ALA A 139 1.21 9.43 -5.91
N GLY A 140 1.87 8.81 -6.89
CA GLY A 140 3.32 8.76 -6.97
C GLY A 140 3.94 7.86 -5.89
N SER A 141 5.12 8.20 -5.44
CA SER A 141 5.80 7.58 -4.28
C SER A 141 6.79 8.54 -3.62
N ALA A 142 7.05 8.32 -2.31
CA ALA A 142 8.04 9.07 -1.55
C ALA A 142 9.41 8.36 -1.58
N SER A 143 10.47 9.11 -1.86
CA SER A 143 11.87 8.68 -1.83
C SER A 143 12.78 9.85 -1.44
N GLY A 144 13.73 9.62 -0.57
CA GLY A 144 14.46 10.72 0.08
C GLY A 144 13.47 11.67 0.75
N ASN A 145 13.62 12.95 0.52
CA ASN A 145 12.75 14.01 1.06
C ASN A 145 11.70 14.52 0.04
N ARG A 146 11.36 13.72 -0.97
CA ARG A 146 10.49 14.12 -2.07
C ARG A 146 9.41 13.08 -2.34
N VAL A 147 8.25 13.56 -2.77
CA VAL A 147 7.23 12.77 -3.47
C VAL A 147 7.37 13.06 -4.95
N ALA A 148 7.42 12.02 -5.77
CA ALA A 148 7.56 12.12 -7.22
C ALA A 148 6.46 11.32 -7.92
N GLY A 149 6.11 11.73 -9.15
CA GLY A 149 5.19 11.01 -10.03
C GLY A 149 3.71 11.15 -9.66
N ILE A 150 3.33 12.19 -8.90
CA ILE A 150 1.91 12.53 -8.69
C ILE A 150 1.27 12.84 -10.05
N GLY A 151 0.15 12.18 -10.35
CA GLY A 151 -0.50 12.26 -11.65
C GLY A 151 0.15 11.42 -12.75
N GLU A 152 1.24 10.70 -12.48
CA GLU A 152 1.96 9.88 -13.47
C GLU A 152 1.84 8.38 -13.19
N PHE A 153 1.97 7.99 -11.91
CA PHE A 153 1.87 6.58 -11.49
C PHE A 153 1.34 6.46 -10.06
N GLY A 154 0.86 5.26 -9.71
CA GLY A 154 0.52 4.88 -8.33
C GLY A 154 1.32 3.68 -7.87
N ARG A 155 1.66 3.64 -6.57
CA ARG A 155 2.25 2.51 -5.87
C ARG A 155 1.49 2.27 -4.59
N TYR A 156 0.93 1.06 -4.43
CA TYR A 156 0.14 0.68 -3.28
C TYR A 156 0.69 -0.61 -2.69
N TRP A 157 1.22 -0.55 -1.49
CA TRP A 157 1.80 -1.70 -0.82
C TRP A 157 0.79 -2.81 -0.60
N THR A 158 1.28 -4.05 -0.66
CA THR A 158 0.64 -5.18 -0.03
C THR A 158 1.30 -5.48 1.31
N SER A 159 0.62 -6.27 2.18
CA SER A 159 1.22 -6.75 3.42
C SER A 159 2.22 -7.91 3.21
N THR A 160 2.48 -8.31 1.97
CA THR A 160 3.27 -9.52 1.63
C THR A 160 4.69 -9.17 1.20
N LEU A 161 5.65 -9.81 1.84
CA LEU A 161 7.07 -9.72 1.49
C LEU A 161 7.30 -10.27 0.07
N TYR A 162 8.32 -9.76 -0.63
CA TYR A 162 8.71 -10.26 -1.95
C TYR A 162 9.65 -11.47 -1.83
N GLU A 163 9.32 -12.58 -2.51
CA GLU A 163 10.00 -13.87 -2.34
C GLU A 163 11.48 -13.83 -2.77
N GLU A 164 11.81 -13.03 -3.81
CA GLU A 164 13.16 -13.00 -4.38
C GLU A 164 14.17 -12.20 -3.56
N GLY A 165 13.69 -11.43 -2.56
CA GLY A 165 14.59 -10.68 -1.69
C GLY A 165 13.89 -9.92 -0.57
N SER A 166 14.26 -10.22 0.68
CA SER A 166 13.65 -9.64 1.88
C SER A 166 13.74 -8.11 1.98
N TYR A 167 14.60 -7.45 1.19
CA TYR A 167 14.67 -6.00 1.11
C TYR A 167 13.53 -5.37 0.29
N SER A 168 12.67 -6.19 -0.32
CA SER A 168 11.54 -5.77 -1.13
C SER A 168 10.22 -6.34 -0.60
N ALA A 169 9.11 -5.70 -0.92
CA ALA A 169 7.76 -6.19 -0.68
C ALA A 169 6.91 -6.01 -1.96
N TYR A 170 5.82 -6.78 -2.06
CA TYR A 170 4.90 -6.62 -3.18
C TYR A 170 4.13 -5.30 -3.08
N ASN A 171 3.99 -4.64 -4.21
CA ASN A 171 3.07 -3.53 -4.39
C ASN A 171 2.32 -3.63 -5.71
N LEU A 172 1.13 -3.05 -5.75
CA LEU A 172 0.43 -2.74 -6.98
C LEU A 172 1.04 -1.47 -7.56
N ARG A 173 1.65 -1.60 -8.72
CA ARG A 173 2.19 -0.47 -9.48
C ARG A 173 1.38 -0.26 -10.75
N PHE A 174 1.04 0.99 -11.04
CA PHE A 174 0.33 1.34 -12.27
C PHE A 174 0.75 2.70 -12.83
N ASN A 175 0.52 2.87 -14.12
CA ASN A 175 0.55 4.12 -14.86
C ASN A 175 -0.72 4.22 -15.73
N GLN A 176 -0.79 5.15 -16.68
CA GLN A 176 -1.96 5.32 -17.54
C GLN A 176 -2.28 4.13 -18.46
N SER A 177 -1.34 3.23 -18.68
CA SER A 177 -1.48 2.15 -19.65
C SER A 177 -1.48 0.76 -19.04
N THR A 178 -0.86 0.60 -17.89
CA THR A 178 -0.62 -0.72 -17.27
C THR A 178 -0.79 -0.70 -15.77
N TYR A 179 -1.18 -1.84 -15.23
CA TYR A 179 -1.19 -2.12 -13.80
C TYR A 179 -0.72 -3.55 -13.55
N LYS A 180 0.11 -3.75 -12.51
CA LYS A 180 0.67 -5.06 -12.17
C LYS A 180 1.19 -5.11 -10.73
N LEU A 181 1.32 -6.32 -10.18
CA LEU A 181 2.05 -6.58 -8.95
C LEU A 181 3.54 -6.73 -9.25
N VAL A 182 4.37 -6.05 -8.47
CA VAL A 182 5.83 -6.09 -8.56
C VAL A 182 6.45 -6.04 -7.17
N GLY A 183 7.68 -6.55 -7.04
CA GLY A 183 8.52 -6.28 -5.87
C GLY A 183 9.12 -4.88 -5.96
N ASP A 184 9.16 -4.16 -4.84
CA ASP A 184 9.82 -2.86 -4.74
C ASP A 184 10.48 -2.70 -3.37
N THR A 185 11.46 -1.82 -3.29
CA THR A 185 12.25 -1.60 -2.09
C THR A 185 11.40 -1.05 -0.94
N ARG A 186 11.49 -1.70 0.21
CA ARG A 186 10.60 -1.48 1.38
C ARG A 186 10.63 -0.08 1.96
N PHE A 187 11.70 0.69 1.76
CA PHE A 187 11.81 2.05 2.30
C PHE A 187 10.97 3.10 1.56
N TYR A 188 10.50 2.84 0.36
CA TYR A 188 9.62 3.78 -0.35
C TYR A 188 8.31 4.02 0.41
N GLY A 189 7.86 5.28 0.39
CA GLY A 189 6.54 5.66 0.89
C GLY A 189 5.51 5.79 -0.23
#